data_31bfe6622c8af7bacfd6a361a8a02b49
#
_entry.id   31bfe6622c8af7bacfd6a361a8a02b49
#
_cell.length_a   1.000
_cell.length_b   1.000
_cell.length_c   1.000
_cell.angle_alpha   90.00
_cell.angle_beta   90.00
_cell.angle_gamma   90.00
#
_symmetry.space_group_name_H-M   'P 1'
#
loop_
_entity.id
_entity.type
_entity.pdbx_description
1 polymer ?
#
loop_
_entity_poly.entity_id
_entity_poly.type
_entity_poly.pdbx_seq_one_letter_code
_entity_poly.pdbx_strand_id
1 'polypeptide(L)'
;MPKEFFDVFPTLEVNGDMKKLLSETEVTKVGMNHEKDHIRIYLNGTRLIHKKNIYQLEKNIHDQIFKNRHMDVKVIEKYQLSEQYTAEKLMDLYKDSILEELKNYSLMEYNLLRSAKMEFTGDSHLLLTLENTIIAQTRSHEIVEFLEKVVCERCGLDLSVELAFE
;
A
#
# COMPACT_ATOMS: atom_id res chain seq x y z
N MET A 1 -7.18 -9.83 19.69
CA MET A 1 -7.81 -10.72 18.71
C MET A 1 -8.30 -9.95 17.49
N PRO A 2 -8.04 -10.45 16.28
CA PRO A 2 -8.59 -9.83 15.08
C PRO A 2 -10.11 -9.85 15.06
N LYS A 3 -10.71 -8.78 14.55
CA LYS A 3 -12.16 -8.66 14.42
C LYS A 3 -12.50 -8.30 12.98
N GLU A 4 -13.69 -8.70 12.54
CA GLU A 4 -14.17 -8.32 11.22
C GLU A 4 -14.27 -6.79 11.15
N PHE A 5 -13.98 -6.25 9.96
CA PHE A 5 -13.93 -4.78 9.78
C PHE A 5 -15.20 -4.10 10.25
N PHE A 6 -16.37 -4.61 9.83
CA PHE A 6 -17.65 -3.98 10.18
C PHE A 6 -18.12 -4.25 11.61
N ASP A 7 -17.45 -5.14 12.34
CA ASP A 7 -17.66 -5.27 13.78
C ASP A 7 -17.00 -4.12 14.52
N VAL A 8 -15.89 -3.59 13.99
CA VAL A 8 -15.19 -2.44 14.55
C VAL A 8 -15.82 -1.12 14.09
N PHE A 9 -16.29 -1.08 12.85
CA PHE A 9 -16.89 0.12 12.25
C PHE A 9 -18.31 -0.18 11.72
N PRO A 10 -19.26 -0.49 12.60
CA PRO A 10 -20.58 -0.98 12.18
C PRO A 10 -21.44 0.06 11.45
N THR A 11 -21.17 1.35 11.67
CA THR A 11 -21.96 2.44 11.08
C THR A 11 -21.28 3.08 9.87
N LEU A 12 -20.07 2.65 9.52
CA LEU A 12 -19.33 3.25 8.42
C LEU A 12 -19.97 2.91 7.08
N GLU A 13 -20.24 3.93 6.28
CA GLU A 13 -20.77 3.79 4.94
C GLU A 13 -19.66 3.92 3.90
N VAL A 14 -19.55 2.95 3.02
CA VAL A 14 -18.58 2.91 1.91
C VAL A 14 -19.33 2.44 0.65
N ASN A 15 -18.69 2.62 -0.52
CA ASN A 15 -19.29 2.13 -1.76
C ASN A 15 -19.40 0.60 -1.76
N GLY A 16 -20.22 0.04 -2.69
CA GLY A 16 -20.51 -1.39 -2.72
C GLY A 16 -19.28 -2.28 -2.92
N ASP A 17 -18.34 -1.86 -3.76
CA ASP A 17 -17.12 -2.61 -4.02
C ASP A 17 -16.22 -2.65 -2.78
N MET A 18 -16.09 -1.53 -2.09
CA MET A 18 -15.33 -1.45 -0.84
C MET A 18 -16.00 -2.24 0.28
N LYS A 19 -17.32 -2.20 0.34
CA LYS A 19 -18.07 -2.96 1.34
C LYS A 19 -17.78 -4.46 1.20
N LYS A 20 -17.75 -4.95 -0.02
CA LYS A 20 -17.45 -6.36 -0.31
C LYS A 20 -16.02 -6.72 0.10
N LEU A 21 -15.04 -5.89 -0.26
CA LEU A 21 -13.64 -6.10 0.10
C LEU A 21 -13.43 -6.04 1.60
N LEU A 22 -14.01 -5.05 2.27
CA LEU A 22 -13.85 -4.86 3.71
C LEU A 22 -14.56 -5.95 4.53
N SER A 23 -15.63 -6.54 4.00
CA SER A 23 -16.28 -7.66 4.68
C SER A 23 -15.41 -8.91 4.74
N GLU A 24 -14.39 -9.00 3.90
CA GLU A 24 -13.40 -10.07 3.89
C GLU A 24 -12.08 -9.66 4.58
N THR A 25 -12.07 -8.51 5.23
CA THR A 25 -10.89 -7.92 5.85
C THR A 25 -11.06 -7.86 7.36
N GLU A 26 -9.99 -8.14 8.09
CA GLU A 26 -9.98 -8.10 9.54
C GLU A 26 -9.20 -6.88 10.05
N VAL A 27 -9.66 -6.33 11.18
CA VAL A 27 -8.92 -5.33 11.93
C VAL A 27 -8.10 -6.04 13.00
N THR A 28 -6.78 -5.97 12.91
CA THR A 28 -5.90 -6.64 13.86
C THR A 28 -5.57 -5.77 15.06
N LYS A 29 -5.55 -4.46 14.86
CA LYS A 29 -5.21 -3.51 15.91
C LYS A 29 -5.73 -2.13 15.56
N VAL A 30 -6.15 -1.37 16.56
CA VAL A 30 -6.41 0.07 16.45
C VAL A 30 -5.56 0.75 17.50
N GLY A 31 -4.71 1.67 17.07
CA GLY A 31 -3.84 2.44 17.95
C GLY A 31 -4.13 3.93 17.84
N MET A 32 -4.10 4.62 18.99
CA MET A 32 -4.27 6.05 19.05
C MET A 32 -3.10 6.64 19.83
N ASN A 33 -2.57 7.79 19.36
CA ASN A 33 -1.49 8.44 20.06
C ASN A 33 -1.96 9.07 21.39
N HIS A 34 -1.02 9.47 22.22
CA HIS A 34 -1.32 10.03 23.54
C HIS A 34 -2.20 11.30 23.45
N GLU A 35 -1.96 12.13 22.44
CA GLU A 35 -2.70 13.38 22.22
C GLU A 35 -4.07 13.19 21.58
N LYS A 36 -4.37 11.98 21.11
CA LYS A 36 -5.64 11.58 20.49
C LYS A 36 -5.97 12.39 19.23
N ASP A 37 -4.94 12.73 18.45
CA ASP A 37 -5.08 13.41 17.16
C ASP A 37 -4.58 12.57 15.99
N HIS A 38 -4.05 11.38 16.26
CA HIS A 38 -3.64 10.40 15.24
C HIS A 38 -4.18 9.02 15.59
N ILE A 39 -4.85 8.38 14.64
CA ILE A 39 -5.34 7.01 14.80
C ILE A 39 -4.75 6.15 13.68
N ARG A 40 -4.29 4.95 14.04
CA ARG A 40 -3.78 3.96 13.09
C ARG A 40 -4.64 2.72 13.16
N ILE A 41 -5.09 2.28 12.01
CA ILE A 41 -5.98 1.12 11.88
C ILE A 41 -5.24 0.07 11.07
N TYR A 42 -4.95 -1.06 11.70
CA TYR A 42 -4.18 -2.14 11.08
C TYR A 42 -5.15 -3.18 10.52
N LEU A 43 -5.07 -3.39 9.21
CA LEU A 43 -5.92 -4.33 8.50
C LEU A 43 -5.13 -5.54 8.03
N ASN A 44 -5.79 -6.68 7.98
CA ASN A 44 -5.27 -7.90 7.39
C ASN A 44 -6.32 -8.46 6.44
N GLY A 45 -5.96 -8.64 5.18
CA GLY A 45 -6.89 -9.12 4.16
C GLY A 45 -6.28 -10.18 3.28
N THR A 46 -7.14 -10.89 2.56
CA THR A 46 -6.72 -11.92 1.60
C THR A 46 -6.82 -11.43 0.16
N ARG A 47 -7.35 -10.22 -0.05
CA ARG A 47 -7.50 -9.60 -1.36
C ARG A 47 -6.85 -8.22 -1.36
N LEU A 48 -6.17 -7.90 -2.45
CA LEU A 48 -5.55 -6.60 -2.63
C LEU A 48 -6.61 -5.49 -2.75
N ILE A 49 -6.37 -4.40 -2.04
CA ILE A 49 -7.19 -3.20 -2.14
C ILE A 49 -6.33 -2.10 -2.74
N HIS A 50 -6.79 -1.48 -3.82
CA HIS A 50 -6.06 -0.40 -4.46
C HIS A 50 -5.85 0.74 -3.46
N LYS A 51 -4.65 1.32 -3.45
CA LYS A 51 -4.29 2.35 -2.46
C LYS A 51 -5.21 3.57 -2.52
N LYS A 52 -5.71 3.89 -3.70
CA LYS A 52 -6.72 4.93 -3.87
C LYS A 52 -7.96 4.68 -3.01
N ASN A 53 -8.39 3.41 -2.94
CA ASN A 53 -9.53 3.02 -2.10
C ASN A 53 -9.18 3.06 -0.62
N ILE A 54 -7.94 2.74 -0.26
CA ILE A 54 -7.47 2.89 1.12
C ILE A 54 -7.48 4.36 1.55
N TYR A 55 -7.03 5.26 0.70
CA TYR A 55 -7.09 6.70 1.00
C TYR A 55 -8.53 7.19 1.11
N GLN A 56 -9.43 6.70 0.26
CA GLN A 56 -10.85 7.02 0.37
C GLN A 56 -11.44 6.49 1.67
N LEU A 57 -11.02 5.31 2.10
CA LEU A 57 -11.43 4.73 3.37
C LEU A 57 -10.99 5.60 4.55
N GLU A 58 -9.74 6.05 4.54
CA GLU A 58 -9.24 6.97 5.56
C GLU A 58 -10.10 8.22 5.66
N LYS A 59 -10.46 8.79 4.51
CA LYS A 59 -11.32 9.96 4.44
C LYS A 59 -12.74 9.67 4.95
N ASN A 60 -13.30 8.53 4.57
CA ASN A 60 -14.63 8.11 5.03
C ASN A 60 -14.67 7.94 6.54
N ILE A 61 -13.64 7.35 7.13
CA ILE A 61 -13.54 7.18 8.58
C ILE A 61 -13.45 8.55 9.26
N HIS A 62 -12.60 9.43 8.73
CA HIS A 62 -12.46 10.78 9.27
C HIS A 62 -13.81 11.52 9.22
N ASP A 63 -14.44 11.56 8.06
CA ASP A 63 -15.65 12.37 7.83
C ASP A 63 -16.88 11.82 8.57
N GLN A 64 -16.98 10.51 8.75
CA GLN A 64 -18.14 9.89 9.37
C GLN A 64 -17.99 9.68 10.88
N ILE A 65 -16.79 9.38 11.36
CA ILE A 65 -16.55 9.03 12.76
C ILE A 65 -15.92 10.20 13.54
N PHE A 66 -15.00 10.93 12.90
CA PHE A 66 -14.27 12.03 13.53
C PHE A 66 -14.63 13.39 12.92
N LYS A 67 -15.88 13.57 12.53
CA LYS A 67 -16.39 14.71 11.77
C LYS A 67 -16.05 16.07 12.38
N ASN A 68 -16.11 16.19 13.69
CA ASN A 68 -15.90 17.45 14.40
C ASN A 68 -14.56 17.46 15.17
N ARG A 69 -13.64 16.57 14.81
CA ARG A 69 -12.35 16.46 15.49
C ARG A 69 -11.22 16.54 14.49
N HIS A 70 -10.12 17.16 14.92
CA HIS A 70 -8.88 17.06 14.16
C HIS A 70 -8.27 15.68 14.46
N MET A 71 -8.45 14.76 13.52
CA MET A 71 -7.95 13.39 13.66
C MET A 71 -7.28 12.99 12.34
N ASP A 72 -6.00 12.66 12.41
CA ASP A 72 -5.29 12.09 11.28
C ASP A 72 -5.50 10.57 11.28
N VAL A 73 -6.21 10.08 10.27
CA VAL A 73 -6.56 8.67 10.13
C VAL A 73 -5.60 8.01 9.16
N LYS A 74 -4.92 6.97 9.62
CA LYS A 74 -4.02 6.19 8.78
C LYS A 74 -4.39 4.71 8.83
N VAL A 75 -4.61 4.12 7.67
CA VAL A 75 -4.86 2.69 7.53
C VAL A 75 -3.56 2.02 7.09
N ILE A 76 -3.17 0.98 7.81
CA ILE A 76 -1.99 0.19 7.53
C ILE A 76 -2.45 -1.21 7.18
N GLU A 77 -2.39 -1.52 5.89
CA GLU A 77 -2.86 -2.80 5.38
C GLU A 77 -1.74 -3.83 5.29
N LYS A 78 -2.08 -5.09 5.57
CA LYS A 78 -1.26 -6.26 5.28
C LYS A 78 -2.11 -7.28 4.58
N TYR A 79 -1.50 -8.09 3.72
CA TYR A 79 -2.21 -9.09 2.93
C TYR A 79 -1.58 -10.45 3.09
N GLN A 80 -2.45 -11.46 3.18
CA GLN A 80 -2.08 -12.86 3.07
C GLN A 80 -2.63 -13.36 1.74
N LEU A 81 -1.83 -13.22 0.69
CA LEU A 81 -2.24 -13.58 -0.65
C LEU A 81 -2.09 -15.09 -0.87
N SER A 82 -2.83 -15.63 -1.84
CA SER A 82 -2.74 -17.05 -2.18
C SER A 82 -1.35 -17.40 -2.72
N GLU A 83 -1.01 -18.69 -2.71
CA GLU A 83 0.27 -19.21 -3.20
C GLU A 83 0.51 -18.92 -4.68
N GLN A 84 -0.53 -18.58 -5.42
CA GLN A 84 -0.42 -18.24 -6.83
C GLN A 84 0.24 -16.88 -7.09
N TYR A 85 0.30 -16.02 -6.07
CA TYR A 85 0.91 -14.70 -6.21
C TYR A 85 2.42 -14.77 -6.12
N THR A 86 3.08 -14.10 -7.05
CA THR A 86 4.52 -13.82 -7.04
C THR A 86 4.71 -12.32 -7.14
N ALA A 87 5.93 -11.84 -6.94
CA ALA A 87 6.23 -10.41 -7.09
C ALA A 87 5.90 -9.93 -8.51
N GLU A 88 6.18 -10.76 -9.54
CA GLU A 88 5.87 -10.42 -10.92
C GLU A 88 4.36 -10.24 -11.14
N LYS A 89 3.56 -11.19 -10.66
CA LYS A 89 2.09 -11.10 -10.77
C LYS A 89 1.52 -9.93 -9.99
N LEU A 90 2.06 -9.67 -8.81
CA LEU A 90 1.66 -8.54 -8.01
C LEU A 90 1.91 -7.22 -8.74
N MET A 91 3.08 -7.08 -9.35
CA MET A 91 3.42 -5.88 -10.11
C MET A 91 2.50 -5.70 -11.32
N ASP A 92 2.17 -6.78 -12.02
CA ASP A 92 1.25 -6.71 -13.16
C ASP A 92 -0.14 -6.22 -12.75
N LEU A 93 -0.63 -6.69 -11.61
CA LEU A 93 -2.00 -6.41 -11.18
C LEU A 93 -2.12 -5.15 -10.31
N TYR A 94 -1.07 -4.80 -9.58
CA TYR A 94 -1.13 -3.81 -8.51
C TYR A 94 -0.22 -2.59 -8.75
N LYS A 95 0.40 -2.51 -9.92
CA LYS A 95 1.35 -1.45 -10.24
C LYS A 95 0.75 -0.05 -10.09
N ASP A 96 -0.49 0.14 -10.54
CA ASP A 96 -1.16 1.44 -10.45
C ASP A 96 -1.34 1.88 -9.00
N SER A 97 -1.64 0.93 -8.12
CA SER A 97 -1.76 1.20 -6.68
C SER A 97 -0.42 1.60 -6.08
N ILE A 98 0.63 0.89 -6.44
CA ILE A 98 2.00 1.18 -5.97
C ILE A 98 2.42 2.57 -6.41
N LEU A 99 2.17 2.92 -7.67
CA LEU A 99 2.48 4.25 -8.20
C LEU A 99 1.66 5.35 -7.53
N GLU A 100 0.38 5.11 -7.28
CA GLU A 100 -0.49 6.07 -6.59
C GLU A 100 0.01 6.36 -5.17
N GLU A 101 0.42 5.32 -4.47
CA GLU A 101 0.98 5.47 -3.13
C GLU A 101 2.30 6.26 -3.16
N LEU A 102 3.18 5.93 -4.09
CA LEU A 102 4.47 6.59 -4.22
C LEU A 102 4.29 8.06 -4.60
N LYS A 103 3.34 8.36 -5.48
CA LYS A 103 3.00 9.73 -5.86
C LYS A 103 2.56 10.57 -4.65
N ASN A 104 1.81 9.96 -3.75
CA ASN A 104 1.34 10.62 -2.54
C ASN A 104 2.48 10.83 -1.54
N TYR A 105 3.50 10.01 -1.60
CA TYR A 105 4.66 10.06 -0.72
C TYR A 105 5.76 10.97 -1.25
N SER A 106 6.13 10.84 -2.53
CA SER A 106 7.19 11.61 -3.17
C SER A 106 6.95 11.69 -4.68
N LEU A 107 6.64 12.89 -5.17
CA LEU A 107 6.41 13.10 -6.59
C LEU A 107 7.69 12.82 -7.41
N MET A 108 8.85 13.12 -6.86
CA MET A 108 10.13 12.88 -7.53
C MET A 108 10.37 11.37 -7.76
N GLU A 109 10.21 10.57 -6.72
CA GLU A 109 10.37 9.12 -6.81
C GLU A 109 9.29 8.50 -7.69
N TYR A 110 8.07 9.01 -7.61
CA TYR A 110 6.97 8.60 -8.49
C TYR A 110 7.33 8.78 -9.95
N ASN A 111 7.86 9.94 -10.33
CA ASN A 111 8.24 10.21 -11.72
C ASN A 111 9.37 9.30 -12.19
N LEU A 112 10.33 9.02 -11.32
CA LEU A 112 11.42 8.09 -11.63
C LEU A 112 10.90 6.66 -11.84
N LEU A 113 10.06 6.18 -10.95
CA LEU A 113 9.53 4.81 -11.05
C LEU A 113 8.56 4.66 -12.22
N ARG A 114 7.74 5.67 -12.47
CA ARG A 114 6.77 5.65 -13.57
C ARG A 114 7.44 5.45 -14.92
N SER A 115 8.57 6.08 -15.13
CA SER A 115 9.31 6.00 -16.40
C SER A 115 10.36 4.89 -16.42
N ALA A 116 10.51 4.16 -15.32
CA ALA A 116 11.49 3.08 -15.22
C ALA A 116 11.06 1.86 -16.03
N LYS A 117 12.05 1.12 -16.49
CA LYS A 117 11.83 -0.16 -17.14
C LYS A 117 11.93 -1.26 -16.10
N MET A 118 10.93 -2.11 -16.03
CA MET A 118 10.86 -3.22 -15.10
C MET A 118 10.87 -4.55 -15.84
N GLU A 119 11.85 -5.40 -15.55
CA GLU A 119 11.95 -6.73 -16.13
C GLU A 119 12.15 -7.76 -15.03
N PHE A 120 11.33 -8.78 -15.02
CA PHE A 120 11.50 -9.91 -14.11
C PHE A 120 12.31 -11.01 -14.77
N THR A 121 13.38 -11.45 -14.11
CA THR A 121 14.24 -12.56 -14.57
C THR A 121 13.93 -13.83 -13.80
N GLY A 122 12.72 -13.92 -13.29
CA GLY A 122 12.18 -14.98 -12.46
C GLY A 122 11.03 -14.39 -11.67
N ASP A 123 10.37 -15.18 -10.86
CA ASP A 123 9.16 -14.74 -10.17
C ASP A 123 9.41 -13.64 -9.14
N SER A 124 10.61 -13.57 -8.58
CA SER A 124 10.92 -12.66 -7.47
C SER A 124 12.16 -11.80 -7.69
N HIS A 125 12.79 -11.88 -8.88
CA HIS A 125 13.96 -11.05 -9.19
C HIS A 125 13.60 -9.99 -10.22
N LEU A 126 13.67 -8.73 -9.81
CA LEU A 126 13.32 -7.56 -10.63
C LEU A 126 14.57 -6.80 -11.04
N LEU A 127 14.75 -6.63 -12.35
CA LEU A 127 15.73 -5.69 -12.89
C LEU A 127 15.02 -4.37 -13.13
N LEU A 128 15.38 -3.35 -12.35
CA LEU A 128 14.81 -2.02 -12.43
C LEU A 128 15.80 -1.09 -13.10
N THR A 129 15.48 -0.64 -14.30
CA THR A 129 16.32 0.27 -15.07
C THR A 129 15.77 1.69 -14.99
N LEU A 130 16.55 2.58 -14.42
CA LEU A 130 16.22 3.99 -14.28
C LEU A 130 17.00 4.81 -15.29
N GLU A 131 16.48 5.99 -15.64
CA GLU A 131 17.21 6.95 -16.46
C GLU A 131 18.51 7.34 -15.74
N ASN A 132 19.62 7.39 -16.48
CA ASN A 132 20.93 7.67 -15.87
C ASN A 132 21.10 9.17 -15.58
N THR A 133 20.54 9.59 -14.47
CA THR A 133 20.64 10.98 -13.98
C THR A 133 21.18 10.97 -12.56
N ILE A 134 21.68 12.11 -12.10
CA ILE A 134 22.16 12.26 -10.72
C ILE A 134 21.01 12.04 -9.74
N ILE A 135 19.83 12.56 -10.06
CA ILE A 135 18.64 12.41 -9.21
C ILE A 135 18.25 10.94 -9.08
N ALA A 136 18.23 10.20 -10.21
CA ALA A 136 17.90 8.78 -10.19
C ALA A 136 18.90 7.98 -9.35
N GLN A 137 20.20 8.24 -9.53
CA GLN A 137 21.23 7.57 -8.74
C GLN A 137 21.10 7.86 -7.25
N THR A 138 20.79 9.09 -6.90
CA THR A 138 20.65 9.52 -5.51
C THR A 138 19.41 8.93 -4.84
N ARG A 139 18.30 8.82 -5.59
CA ARG A 139 17.00 8.40 -5.06
C ARG A 139 16.69 6.92 -5.23
N SER A 140 17.55 6.18 -5.94
CA SER A 140 17.27 4.78 -6.28
C SER A 140 17.08 3.88 -5.05
N HIS A 141 17.85 4.08 -3.99
CA HIS A 141 17.71 3.31 -2.76
C HIS A 141 16.35 3.45 -2.12
N GLU A 142 15.80 4.64 -2.10
CA GLU A 142 14.50 4.91 -1.52
C GLU A 142 13.39 4.21 -2.30
N ILE A 143 13.53 4.15 -3.63
CA ILE A 143 12.60 3.44 -4.50
C ILE A 143 12.63 1.94 -4.21
N VAL A 144 13.85 1.38 -4.08
CA VAL A 144 14.03 -0.05 -3.76
C VAL A 144 13.42 -0.37 -2.40
N GLU A 145 13.70 0.43 -1.38
CA GLU A 145 13.14 0.25 -0.04
C GLU A 145 11.61 0.31 -0.06
N PHE A 146 11.05 1.22 -0.85
CA PHE A 146 9.60 1.33 -1.00
C PHE A 146 9.01 0.08 -1.63
N LEU A 147 9.60 -0.43 -2.71
CA LEU A 147 9.13 -1.65 -3.37
C LEU A 147 9.24 -2.86 -2.46
N GLU A 148 10.34 -3.00 -1.72
CA GLU A 148 10.50 -4.09 -0.76
C GLU A 148 9.46 -3.99 0.36
N LYS A 149 9.18 -2.80 0.85
CA LYS A 149 8.16 -2.59 1.88
C LYS A 149 6.79 -3.05 1.40
N VAL A 150 6.40 -2.67 0.19
CA VAL A 150 5.09 -3.03 -0.36
C VAL A 150 5.01 -4.51 -0.68
N VAL A 151 6.00 -5.07 -1.35
CA VAL A 151 5.96 -6.45 -1.82
C VAL A 151 6.26 -7.44 -0.70
N CYS A 152 7.30 -7.19 0.08
CA CYS A 152 7.76 -8.14 1.10
C CYS A 152 7.02 -7.98 2.43
N GLU A 153 7.01 -6.79 2.99
CA GLU A 153 6.40 -6.56 4.30
C GLU A 153 4.88 -6.56 4.27
N ARG A 154 4.30 -5.87 3.30
CA ARG A 154 2.84 -5.74 3.20
C ARG A 154 2.18 -6.98 2.61
N CYS A 155 2.75 -7.53 1.55
CA CYS A 155 2.15 -8.63 0.79
C CYS A 155 2.77 -10.00 1.08
N GLY A 156 3.86 -10.04 1.84
CA GLY A 156 4.49 -11.30 2.24
C GLY A 156 5.15 -12.08 1.11
N LEU A 157 5.52 -11.40 0.02
CA LEU A 157 6.15 -12.02 -1.14
C LEU A 157 7.65 -11.74 -1.17
N ASP A 158 8.41 -12.61 -1.81
CA ASP A 158 9.84 -12.39 -1.98
C ASP A 158 10.10 -11.42 -3.13
N LEU A 159 11.04 -10.51 -2.94
CA LEU A 159 11.48 -9.59 -3.99
C LEU A 159 12.96 -9.27 -3.80
N SER A 160 13.70 -9.43 -4.88
CA SER A 160 15.09 -8.98 -4.99
C SER A 160 15.16 -7.98 -6.14
N VAL A 161 15.68 -6.79 -5.88
CA VAL A 161 15.75 -5.73 -6.88
C VAL A 161 17.20 -5.47 -7.27
N GLU A 162 17.47 -5.56 -8.57
CA GLU A 162 18.76 -5.18 -9.16
C GLU A 162 18.55 -3.86 -9.92
N LEU A 163 19.40 -2.87 -9.62
CA LEU A 163 19.33 -1.56 -10.25
C LEU A 163 20.24 -1.47 -11.47
N ALA A 164 19.75 -0.84 -12.54
CA ALA A 164 20.54 -0.47 -13.70
C ALA A 164 20.19 0.96 -14.10
N PHE A 165 21.11 1.62 -14.78
CA PHE A 165 20.94 3.00 -15.25
C PHE A 165 21.32 3.10 -16.73
N GLU A 166 20.45 3.72 -17.49
CA GLU A 166 20.69 3.94 -18.93
C GLU A 166 20.55 5.40 -19.30
#